data_2880c15c3b6188d64def47ed8cabd69b
#
_entry.id   2880c15c3b6188d64def47ed8cabd69b
#
_cell.length_a   1.000
_cell.length_b   1.000
_cell.length_c   1.000
_cell.angle_alpha   90.00
_cell.angle_beta   90.00
_cell.angle_gamma   90.00
#
_symmetry.space_group_name_H-M   'P 1'
#
loop_
_entity.id
_entity.type
_entity.pdbx_description
1 polymer ?
#
loop_
_entity_poly.entity_id
_entity_poly.type
_entity_poly.pdbx_seq_one_letter_code
_entity_poly.pdbx_strand_id
1 'polypeptide(L)'
;MPTSIAARWIERRGRVCAYARVRGGSPTRIRGHASTCIRATARTCAPPEAGFTLIEIGLVLLIISIVVALVVPRFRDQSHAELISQARKLATTFRFLQQEAILNGRVYRLNFDLDQQRYFVTSAEEGADLGGFARESGILARDVTLPSGLQIADVDVPMVTGKSYEGIAFTHFYPDGYVDSTVVHLGNGMEEYTLYVPQPITGRVYVSSGHLDLGAPG
;
A
#
# COMPACT_ATOMS: atom_id res chain seq x y z
N MET A 1 22.66 12.83 43.88
CA MET A 1 22.68 14.04 43.08
C MET A 1 23.88 14.02 42.18
N PRO A 2 23.74 13.89 40.88
CA PRO A 2 24.72 14.47 39.97
C PRO A 2 24.04 15.35 38.92
N THR A 3 24.69 16.47 38.71
CA THR A 3 24.35 17.61 37.87
C THR A 3 24.49 17.27 36.40
N SER A 4 23.40 17.48 35.66
CA SER A 4 23.35 17.39 34.21
C SER A 4 24.01 18.61 33.59
N ILE A 5 24.99 18.38 32.68
CA ILE A 5 25.59 19.40 31.82
C ILE A 5 24.95 19.26 30.44
N ALA A 6 24.04 20.18 30.15
CA ALA A 6 23.44 20.31 28.83
C ALA A 6 24.37 21.16 27.93
N ALA A 7 24.96 20.55 26.91
CA ALA A 7 25.66 21.25 25.86
C ALA A 7 24.63 21.74 24.83
N ARG A 8 24.45 23.06 24.77
CA ARG A 8 23.60 23.75 23.78
C ARG A 8 24.47 24.09 22.55
N TRP A 9 24.25 23.44 21.45
CA TRP A 9 24.85 23.76 20.17
C TRP A 9 24.16 25.00 19.57
N ILE A 10 24.89 26.10 19.45
CA ILE A 10 24.45 27.27 18.67
C ILE A 10 25.26 27.25 17.37
N GLU A 11 24.60 26.95 16.30
CA GLU A 11 25.13 27.00 14.94
C GLU A 11 25.14 28.50 14.50
N ARG A 12 26.30 29.10 14.43
CA ARG A 12 26.53 30.38 13.72
C ARG A 12 27.70 30.21 12.77
N ARG A 13 27.40 30.50 11.52
CA ARG A 13 28.24 30.57 10.32
C ARG A 13 29.72 30.84 10.59
N GLY A 14 30.55 29.90 10.14
CA GLY A 14 31.82 30.14 9.51
C GLY A 14 32.82 31.04 10.22
N ARG A 15 33.48 30.52 11.30
CA ARG A 15 34.89 30.81 11.64
C ARG A 15 35.23 29.99 12.89
N VAL A 16 35.89 28.84 12.71
CA VAL A 16 36.50 28.15 13.83
C VAL A 16 37.88 28.74 14.03
N CYS A 17 38.03 29.63 15.01
CA CYS A 17 39.31 29.97 15.55
C CYS A 17 39.62 29.05 16.72
N ALA A 18 40.53 28.10 16.52
CA ALA A 18 41.06 27.29 17.61
C ALA A 18 41.95 28.16 18.49
N TYR A 19 41.51 28.44 19.71
CA TYR A 19 42.35 29.10 20.73
C TYR A 19 43.11 28.02 21.50
N ALA A 20 44.43 27.90 21.21
CA ALA A 20 45.32 27.12 22.04
C ALA A 20 45.73 27.92 23.27
N ARG A 21 45.21 27.55 24.44
CA ARG A 21 45.63 28.16 25.71
C ARG A 21 46.92 27.48 26.20
N VAL A 22 48.06 28.13 25.99
CA VAL A 22 49.34 27.76 26.62
C VAL A 22 49.34 28.22 28.07
N ARG A 23 49.47 27.32 29.00
CA ARG A 23 49.65 27.61 30.45
C ARG A 23 51.14 27.75 30.76
N GLY A 24 51.47 28.84 31.37
CA GLY A 24 52.61 28.94 32.33
C GLY A 24 53.94 29.42 31.76
N GLY A 25 54.37 30.58 32.20
CA GLY A 25 55.75 31.09 32.05
C GLY A 25 55.82 32.57 32.36
N SER A 26 56.49 32.92 33.46
CA SER A 26 56.71 34.24 34.06
C SER A 26 57.32 35.28 33.11
N PRO A 27 57.10 36.57 33.32
CA PRO A 27 57.57 37.61 32.44
C PRO A 27 59.01 37.99 32.72
N THR A 28 59.91 37.76 31.78
CA THR A 28 61.24 38.39 31.74
C THR A 28 61.24 39.48 30.69
N ARG A 29 61.46 40.73 31.16
CA ARG A 29 61.51 41.95 30.38
C ARG A 29 62.79 41.96 29.52
N ILE A 30 62.68 41.87 28.20
CA ILE A 30 63.75 42.18 27.26
C ILE A 30 63.29 43.34 26.38
N ARG A 31 64.07 44.43 26.51
CA ARG A 31 64.00 45.68 25.70
C ARG A 31 64.74 45.42 24.42
N GLY A 32 64.15 45.72 23.30
CA GLY A 32 64.99 45.98 22.13
C GLY A 32 64.44 45.56 20.79
N HIS A 33 63.99 46.50 20.02
CA HIS A 33 64.17 46.70 18.58
C HIS A 33 63.49 45.77 17.54
N ALA A 34 62.81 46.53 16.68
CA ALA A 34 62.64 46.27 15.26
C ALA A 34 61.60 45.26 14.83
N SER A 35 60.49 45.85 14.42
CA SER A 35 59.43 45.32 13.58
C SER A 35 59.97 44.63 12.33
N THR A 36 59.84 43.33 12.26
CA THR A 36 59.88 42.64 10.98
C THR A 36 58.55 41.88 10.91
N CYS A 37 57.57 42.44 10.25
CA CYS A 37 56.34 41.74 9.86
C CYS A 37 56.69 40.67 8.83
N ILE A 38 56.92 39.47 9.27
CA ILE A 38 56.93 38.30 8.37
C ILE A 38 55.49 38.02 7.99
N ARG A 39 55.13 38.46 6.79
CA ARG A 39 53.87 38.15 6.15
C ARG A 39 53.89 36.64 5.81
N ALA A 40 53.46 35.82 6.76
CA ALA A 40 53.24 34.42 6.51
C ALA A 40 51.96 34.33 5.63
N THR A 41 52.18 34.13 4.34
CA THR A 41 51.13 33.72 3.42
C THR A 41 50.68 32.30 3.82
N ALA A 42 49.64 32.21 4.61
CA ALA A 42 48.97 30.94 4.84
C ALA A 42 48.42 30.49 3.50
N ARG A 43 49.14 29.57 2.85
CA ARG A 43 48.57 28.81 1.74
C ARG A 43 47.52 27.90 2.36
N THR A 44 46.25 28.29 2.18
CA THR A 44 45.11 27.43 2.43
C THR A 44 45.20 26.28 1.47
N CYS A 45 45.66 25.14 1.95
CA CYS A 45 45.51 23.87 1.22
C CYS A 45 44.01 23.57 1.16
N ALA A 46 43.37 23.95 0.07
CA ALA A 46 42.05 23.45 -0.24
C ALA A 46 42.17 21.92 -0.40
N PRO A 47 41.31 21.13 0.23
CA PRO A 47 41.33 19.67 -0.03
C PRO A 47 41.09 19.47 -1.53
N PRO A 48 41.76 18.50 -2.15
CA PRO A 48 41.50 18.19 -3.55
C PRO A 48 40.03 17.82 -3.70
N GLU A 49 39.32 18.55 -4.52
CA GLU A 49 37.98 18.16 -4.95
C GLU A 49 38.11 16.87 -5.74
N ALA A 50 37.84 15.73 -5.08
CA ALA A 50 37.82 14.45 -5.73
C ALA A 50 36.60 14.37 -6.66
N GLY A 51 36.83 14.67 -7.93
CA GLY A 51 35.84 14.46 -8.99
C GLY A 51 35.62 12.96 -9.18
N PHE A 52 34.39 12.54 -9.39
CA PHE A 52 34.03 11.17 -9.73
C PHE A 52 34.66 10.78 -11.07
N THR A 53 35.25 9.60 -11.13
CA THR A 53 35.79 9.05 -12.38
C THR A 53 34.66 8.44 -13.21
N LEU A 54 34.80 8.49 -14.55
CA LEU A 54 33.82 7.86 -15.46
C LEU A 54 33.66 6.36 -15.18
N ILE A 55 34.73 5.69 -14.76
CA ILE A 55 34.70 4.27 -14.42
C ILE A 55 33.92 4.00 -13.13
N GLU A 56 33.99 4.90 -12.17
CA GLU A 56 33.23 4.77 -10.91
C GLU A 56 31.72 4.89 -11.14
N ILE A 57 31.30 5.88 -11.96
CA ILE A 57 29.90 5.99 -12.36
C ILE A 57 29.45 4.77 -13.19
N GLY A 58 30.31 4.28 -14.10
CA GLY A 58 30.05 3.05 -14.87
C GLY A 58 29.85 1.84 -13.98
N LEU A 59 30.69 1.68 -12.94
CA LEU A 59 30.57 0.58 -11.98
C LEU A 59 29.30 0.67 -11.13
N VAL A 60 28.97 1.88 -10.66
CA VAL A 60 27.74 2.11 -9.89
C VAL A 60 26.50 1.79 -10.71
N LEU A 61 26.43 2.25 -11.96
CA LEU A 61 25.31 1.94 -12.87
C LEU A 61 25.21 0.45 -13.17
N LEU A 62 26.34 -0.25 -13.31
CA LEU A 62 26.35 -1.69 -13.49
C LEU A 62 25.76 -2.41 -12.27
N ILE A 63 26.18 -2.03 -11.06
CA ILE A 63 25.66 -2.64 -9.82
C ILE A 63 24.15 -2.37 -9.69
N ILE A 64 23.70 -1.12 -9.92
CA ILE A 64 22.28 -0.76 -9.89
C ILE A 64 21.49 -1.59 -10.89
N SER A 65 22.00 -1.76 -12.11
CA SER A 65 21.33 -2.56 -13.15
C SER A 65 21.13 -4.02 -12.72
N ILE A 66 22.14 -4.63 -12.10
CA ILE A 66 22.07 -6.00 -11.59
C ILE A 66 21.03 -6.09 -10.45
N VAL A 67 21.07 -5.14 -9.51
CA VAL A 67 20.12 -5.11 -8.39
C VAL A 67 18.67 -4.96 -8.91
N VAL A 68 18.43 -4.03 -9.82
CA VAL A 68 17.12 -3.83 -10.42
C VAL A 68 16.65 -5.08 -11.16
N ALA A 69 17.51 -5.71 -11.96
CA ALA A 69 17.17 -6.94 -12.68
C ALA A 69 16.79 -8.13 -11.77
N LEU A 70 17.34 -8.20 -10.56
CA LEU A 70 17.03 -9.25 -9.58
C LEU A 70 15.79 -8.94 -8.72
N VAL A 71 15.55 -7.66 -8.45
CA VAL A 71 14.50 -7.23 -7.50
C VAL A 71 13.15 -7.07 -8.19
N VAL A 72 13.11 -6.50 -9.41
CA VAL A 72 11.87 -6.24 -10.13
C VAL A 72 10.99 -7.49 -10.34
N PRO A 73 11.49 -8.66 -10.76
CA PRO A 73 10.65 -9.84 -10.96
C PRO A 73 9.96 -10.31 -9.68
N ARG A 74 10.59 -10.17 -8.52
CA ARG A 74 10.02 -10.62 -7.24
C ARG A 74 8.76 -9.86 -6.82
N PHE A 75 8.66 -8.58 -7.17
CA PHE A 75 7.44 -7.81 -6.87
C PHE A 75 6.26 -8.24 -7.73
N ARG A 76 6.49 -8.68 -8.97
CA ARG A 76 5.43 -9.16 -9.87
C ARG A 76 4.83 -10.47 -9.38
N ASP A 77 5.65 -11.41 -8.92
CA ASP A 77 5.18 -12.71 -8.44
C ASP A 77 4.32 -12.59 -7.17
N GLN A 78 4.66 -11.65 -6.27
CA GLN A 78 3.89 -11.42 -5.04
C GLN A 78 2.50 -10.85 -5.33
N SER A 79 2.39 -9.85 -6.21
CA SER A 79 1.11 -9.26 -6.55
C SER A 79 0.19 -10.21 -7.30
N HIS A 80 0.72 -11.10 -8.14
CA HIS A 80 -0.04 -12.15 -8.79
C HIS A 80 -0.62 -13.17 -7.79
N ALA A 81 0.23 -13.68 -6.88
CA ALA A 81 -0.20 -14.63 -5.85
C ALA A 81 -1.26 -14.03 -4.91
N GLU A 82 -1.11 -12.76 -4.55
CA GLU A 82 -2.06 -12.03 -3.72
C GLU A 82 -3.41 -11.87 -4.43
N LEU A 83 -3.41 -11.48 -5.71
CA LEU A 83 -4.61 -11.31 -6.51
C LEU A 83 -5.42 -12.62 -6.59
N ILE A 84 -4.76 -13.75 -6.90
CA ILE A 84 -5.41 -15.08 -6.91
C ILE A 84 -5.96 -15.43 -5.52
N SER A 85 -5.19 -15.14 -4.46
CA SER A 85 -5.61 -15.39 -3.08
C SER A 85 -6.88 -14.62 -2.74
N GLN A 86 -6.97 -13.35 -3.10
CA GLN A 86 -8.16 -12.52 -2.86
C GLN A 86 -9.35 -12.96 -3.70
N ALA A 87 -9.16 -13.30 -4.97
CA ALA A 87 -10.23 -13.84 -5.80
C ALA A 87 -10.81 -15.16 -5.22
N ARG A 88 -9.95 -16.04 -4.73
CA ARG A 88 -10.38 -17.30 -4.05
C ARG A 88 -11.08 -17.02 -2.72
N LYS A 89 -10.61 -16.07 -1.93
CA LYS A 89 -11.27 -15.65 -0.68
C LYS A 89 -12.67 -15.12 -0.97
N LEU A 90 -12.82 -14.26 -1.97
CA LEU A 90 -14.10 -13.73 -2.38
C LEU A 90 -15.03 -14.86 -2.85
N ALA A 91 -14.55 -15.79 -3.67
CA ALA A 91 -15.34 -16.95 -4.10
C ALA A 91 -15.78 -17.86 -2.92
N THR A 92 -14.93 -17.98 -1.90
CA THR A 92 -15.27 -18.71 -0.67
C THR A 92 -16.35 -17.96 0.12
N THR A 93 -16.27 -16.62 0.18
CA THR A 93 -17.29 -15.77 0.82
C THR A 93 -18.65 -15.93 0.13
N PHE A 94 -18.70 -15.96 -1.21
CA PHE A 94 -19.94 -16.22 -1.95
C PHE A 94 -20.58 -17.56 -1.58
N ARG A 95 -19.79 -18.64 -1.59
CA ARG A 95 -20.28 -19.98 -1.22
C ARG A 95 -20.76 -20.04 0.23
N PHE A 96 -20.03 -19.39 1.11
CA PHE A 96 -20.39 -19.31 2.53
C PHE A 96 -21.71 -18.56 2.73
N LEU A 97 -21.88 -17.41 2.10
CA LEU A 97 -23.11 -16.63 2.19
C LEU A 97 -24.32 -17.35 1.60
N GLN A 98 -24.13 -18.07 0.49
CA GLN A 98 -25.20 -18.90 -0.08
C GLN A 98 -25.64 -20.01 0.91
N GLN A 99 -24.67 -20.70 1.53
CA GLN A 99 -24.99 -21.71 2.54
C GLN A 99 -25.66 -21.10 3.76
N GLU A 100 -25.19 -19.94 4.22
CA GLU A 100 -25.75 -19.25 5.37
C GLU A 100 -27.18 -18.77 5.10
N ALA A 101 -27.48 -18.30 3.88
CA ALA A 101 -28.82 -17.93 3.46
C ALA A 101 -29.80 -19.11 3.52
N ILE A 102 -29.37 -20.27 3.03
CA ILE A 102 -30.17 -21.50 3.06
C ILE A 102 -30.39 -21.99 4.50
N LEU A 103 -29.34 -21.99 5.33
CA LEU A 103 -29.39 -22.51 6.70
C LEU A 103 -30.24 -21.62 7.62
N ASN A 104 -30.11 -20.32 7.51
CA ASN A 104 -30.79 -19.37 8.39
C ASN A 104 -32.17 -18.92 7.84
N GLY A 105 -32.50 -19.28 6.59
CA GLY A 105 -33.75 -18.86 5.96
C GLY A 105 -33.88 -17.36 5.76
N ARG A 106 -32.75 -16.65 5.63
CA ARG A 106 -32.68 -15.19 5.50
C ARG A 106 -31.97 -14.77 4.23
N VAL A 107 -32.32 -13.59 3.72
CA VAL A 107 -31.62 -12.97 2.59
C VAL A 107 -30.37 -12.28 3.11
N TYR A 108 -29.22 -12.64 2.56
CA TYR A 108 -27.95 -11.96 2.77
C TYR A 108 -27.61 -11.08 1.58
N ARG A 109 -26.86 -10.03 1.83
CA ARG A 109 -26.37 -9.12 0.80
C ARG A 109 -24.88 -8.91 1.00
N LEU A 110 -24.09 -9.17 -0.03
CA LEU A 110 -22.69 -8.80 -0.11
C LEU A 110 -22.58 -7.45 -0.81
N ASN A 111 -22.12 -6.45 -0.10
CA ASN A 111 -21.94 -5.09 -0.59
C ASN A 111 -20.47 -4.89 -0.96
N PHE A 112 -20.21 -4.33 -2.14
CA PHE A 112 -18.91 -3.94 -2.65
C PHE A 112 -18.82 -2.43 -2.64
N ASP A 113 -17.96 -1.88 -1.81
CA ASP A 113 -17.64 -0.46 -1.74
C ASP A 113 -16.42 -0.20 -2.63
N LEU A 114 -16.67 0.24 -3.87
CA LEU A 114 -15.64 0.46 -4.86
C LEU A 114 -14.76 1.67 -4.52
N ASP A 115 -15.30 2.65 -3.79
CA ASP A 115 -14.57 3.84 -3.40
C ASP A 115 -13.55 3.53 -2.29
N GLN A 116 -13.95 2.67 -1.33
CA GLN A 116 -13.08 2.26 -0.22
C GLN A 116 -12.36 0.93 -0.45
N GLN A 117 -12.55 0.31 -1.61
CA GLN A 117 -11.92 -0.94 -2.00
C GLN A 117 -12.08 -2.05 -0.93
N ARG A 118 -13.33 -2.24 -0.48
CA ARG A 118 -13.71 -3.21 0.54
C ARG A 118 -15.05 -3.86 0.23
N TYR A 119 -15.32 -4.97 0.86
CA TYR A 119 -16.64 -5.58 0.83
C TYR A 119 -17.08 -5.98 2.24
N PHE A 120 -18.40 -5.97 2.46
CA PHE A 120 -19.01 -6.28 3.75
C PHE A 120 -20.40 -6.90 3.57
N VAL A 121 -20.86 -7.62 4.60
CA VAL A 121 -22.11 -8.37 4.58
C VAL A 121 -23.19 -7.64 5.38
N THR A 122 -24.39 -7.66 4.83
CA THR A 122 -25.62 -7.25 5.51
C THR A 122 -26.67 -8.33 5.34
N SER A 123 -27.61 -8.45 6.28
CA SER A 123 -28.75 -9.35 6.16
C SER A 123 -30.07 -8.60 6.27
N ALA A 124 -31.12 -9.18 5.68
CA ALA A 124 -32.47 -8.65 5.86
C ALA A 124 -32.92 -8.81 7.31
N GLU A 125 -33.50 -7.75 7.88
CA GLU A 125 -34.14 -7.81 9.18
C GLU A 125 -35.38 -8.72 9.13
N GLU A 126 -35.65 -9.43 10.22
CA GLU A 126 -36.78 -10.33 10.33
C GLU A 126 -38.09 -9.53 10.20
N GLY A 127 -38.87 -9.80 9.14
CA GLY A 127 -40.12 -9.10 8.87
C GLY A 127 -40.01 -7.78 8.11
N ALA A 128 -38.79 -7.38 7.70
CA ALA A 128 -38.61 -6.24 6.81
C ALA A 128 -38.76 -6.68 5.34
N ASP A 129 -39.46 -5.87 4.55
CA ASP A 129 -39.38 -5.94 3.09
C ASP A 129 -37.92 -5.75 2.66
N LEU A 130 -37.57 -6.15 1.42
CA LEU A 130 -36.19 -6.10 0.87
C LEU A 130 -35.43 -4.74 0.99
N GLY A 131 -36.04 -3.74 1.64
CA GLY A 131 -35.46 -2.43 1.92
C GLY A 131 -34.70 -2.30 3.25
N GLY A 132 -34.91 -3.22 4.22
CA GLY A 132 -34.30 -3.18 5.54
C GLY A 132 -33.14 -4.17 5.66
N PHE A 133 -31.91 -3.75 5.35
CA PHE A 133 -30.71 -4.54 5.56
C PHE A 133 -29.87 -3.94 6.69
N ALA A 134 -29.61 -4.74 7.71
CA ALA A 134 -28.73 -4.38 8.83
C ALA A 134 -27.35 -5.04 8.66
N ARG A 135 -26.34 -4.42 9.22
CA ARG A 135 -25.00 -5.05 9.30
C ARG A 135 -25.08 -6.29 10.18
N GLU A 136 -24.51 -7.37 9.67
CA GLU A 136 -24.39 -8.59 10.44
C GLU A 136 -23.48 -8.42 11.66
N SER A 137 -23.76 -9.23 12.70
CA SER A 137 -22.93 -9.33 13.90
C SER A 137 -22.09 -10.63 13.89
N GLY A 138 -20.98 -10.66 14.60
CA GLY A 138 -20.15 -11.86 14.70
C GLY A 138 -19.13 -12.01 13.56
N ILE A 139 -18.97 -13.24 13.04
CA ILE A 139 -17.93 -13.58 12.06
C ILE A 139 -18.16 -12.87 10.71
N LEU A 140 -19.43 -12.66 10.36
CA LEU A 140 -19.85 -11.99 9.12
C LEU A 140 -19.78 -10.46 9.19
N ALA A 141 -19.64 -9.88 10.39
CA ALA A 141 -19.54 -8.42 10.59
C ALA A 141 -18.22 -7.82 10.09
N ARG A 142 -17.29 -8.66 9.64
CA ARG A 142 -15.95 -8.21 9.29
C ARG A 142 -15.94 -7.58 7.89
N ASP A 143 -15.65 -6.27 7.86
CA ASP A 143 -15.29 -5.59 6.61
C ASP A 143 -13.96 -6.17 6.10
N VAL A 144 -13.94 -6.61 4.86
CA VAL A 144 -12.72 -7.08 4.21
C VAL A 144 -12.23 -6.02 3.26
N THR A 145 -11.14 -5.35 3.63
CA THR A 145 -10.47 -4.38 2.77
C THR A 145 -9.45 -5.10 1.91
N LEU A 146 -9.38 -4.75 0.64
CA LEU A 146 -8.37 -5.29 -0.26
C LEU A 146 -6.98 -4.78 0.13
N PRO A 147 -5.94 -5.61 0.00
CA PRO A 147 -4.55 -5.17 0.18
C PRO A 147 -4.17 -4.05 -0.79
N SER A 148 -3.22 -3.22 -0.37
CA SER A 148 -2.68 -2.16 -1.22
C SER A 148 -2.13 -2.70 -2.54
N GLY A 149 -2.54 -2.10 -3.65
CA GLY A 149 -2.16 -2.53 -5.00
C GLY A 149 -3.17 -3.47 -5.66
N LEU A 150 -4.22 -3.92 -4.95
CA LEU A 150 -5.36 -4.63 -5.52
C LEU A 150 -6.60 -3.74 -5.48
N GLN A 151 -7.42 -3.87 -6.50
CA GLN A 151 -8.67 -3.12 -6.60
C GLN A 151 -9.80 -3.97 -7.19
N ILE A 152 -11.02 -3.67 -6.79
CA ILE A 152 -12.21 -4.08 -7.49
C ILE A 152 -12.37 -3.06 -8.63
N ALA A 153 -12.17 -3.52 -9.86
CA ALA A 153 -12.23 -2.64 -11.02
C ALA A 153 -13.67 -2.24 -11.34
N ASP A 154 -14.54 -3.23 -11.38
CA ASP A 154 -15.99 -3.03 -11.52
C ASP A 154 -16.75 -4.25 -11.00
N VAL A 155 -18.04 -4.02 -10.76
CA VAL A 155 -18.99 -5.04 -10.38
C VAL A 155 -20.21 -4.90 -11.28
N ASP A 156 -20.59 -5.99 -11.94
CA ASP A 156 -21.80 -6.05 -12.78
C ASP A 156 -22.81 -7.01 -12.18
N VAL A 157 -23.98 -6.47 -11.83
CA VAL A 157 -25.14 -7.24 -11.36
C VAL A 157 -26.36 -6.83 -12.21
N PRO A 158 -26.53 -7.42 -13.39
CA PRO A 158 -27.44 -6.92 -14.43
C PRO A 158 -28.88 -6.66 -13.98
N MET A 159 -29.39 -7.48 -13.05
CA MET A 159 -30.79 -7.39 -12.57
C MET A 159 -30.98 -6.47 -11.36
N VAL A 160 -29.90 -5.95 -10.78
CA VAL A 160 -29.95 -5.23 -9.50
C VAL A 160 -29.35 -3.83 -9.62
N THR A 161 -28.03 -3.75 -9.80
CA THR A 161 -27.31 -2.47 -9.87
C THR A 161 -26.76 -2.17 -11.27
N GLY A 162 -26.75 -3.16 -12.17
CA GLY A 162 -26.02 -3.08 -13.42
C GLY A 162 -24.52 -2.99 -13.20
N LYS A 163 -23.78 -2.54 -14.22
CA LYS A 163 -22.33 -2.39 -14.16
C LYS A 163 -21.94 -1.11 -13.44
N SER A 164 -21.24 -1.25 -12.32
CA SER A 164 -20.83 -0.16 -11.43
C SER A 164 -19.32 -0.09 -11.32
N TYR A 165 -18.74 1.11 -11.47
CA TYR A 165 -17.30 1.39 -11.37
C TYR A 165 -16.95 2.17 -10.10
N GLU A 166 -17.94 2.76 -9.45
CA GLU A 166 -17.81 3.59 -8.24
C GLU A 166 -19.06 3.46 -7.37
N GLY A 167 -18.96 3.87 -6.11
CA GLY A 167 -20.04 3.75 -5.14
C GLY A 167 -20.19 2.34 -4.57
N ILE A 168 -21.43 1.95 -4.26
CA ILE A 168 -21.74 0.66 -3.66
C ILE A 168 -22.58 -0.18 -4.62
N ALA A 169 -21.98 -1.28 -5.08
CA ALA A 169 -22.70 -2.36 -5.76
C ALA A 169 -23.00 -3.50 -4.78
N PHE A 170 -24.00 -4.33 -5.04
CA PHE A 170 -24.33 -5.42 -4.15
C PHE A 170 -24.98 -6.62 -4.86
N THR A 171 -24.84 -7.79 -4.23
CA THR A 171 -25.37 -9.09 -4.68
C THR A 171 -26.17 -9.70 -3.56
N HIS A 172 -27.36 -10.26 -3.87
CA HIS A 172 -28.19 -10.97 -2.90
C HIS A 172 -27.98 -12.48 -2.95
N PHE A 173 -28.15 -13.09 -1.80
CA PHE A 173 -28.17 -14.53 -1.58
C PHE A 173 -29.49 -14.87 -0.91
N TYR A 174 -30.28 -15.72 -1.57
CA TYR A 174 -31.65 -16.04 -1.13
C TYR A 174 -31.71 -17.39 -0.41
N PRO A 175 -32.72 -17.59 0.46
CA PRO A 175 -32.87 -18.84 1.22
C PRO A 175 -33.13 -20.09 0.37
N ASP A 176 -33.63 -19.91 -0.84
CA ASP A 176 -33.87 -21.00 -1.81
C ASP A 176 -32.59 -21.41 -2.56
N GLY A 177 -31.44 -20.76 -2.24
CA GLY A 177 -30.16 -21.02 -2.86
C GLY A 177 -29.90 -20.18 -4.12
N TYR A 178 -30.86 -19.34 -4.53
CA TYR A 178 -30.67 -18.40 -5.62
C TYR A 178 -29.63 -17.33 -5.24
N VAL A 179 -28.78 -16.95 -6.20
CA VAL A 179 -27.82 -15.87 -6.07
C VAL A 179 -27.95 -14.96 -7.30
N ASP A 180 -27.95 -13.67 -7.13
CA ASP A 180 -27.99 -12.74 -8.27
C ASP A 180 -26.82 -13.03 -9.23
N SER A 181 -27.10 -12.99 -10.55
CA SER A 181 -26.05 -13.03 -11.55
C SER A 181 -25.08 -11.89 -11.30
N THR A 182 -23.83 -12.21 -11.04
CA THR A 182 -22.84 -11.24 -10.59
C THR A 182 -21.52 -11.51 -11.27
N VAL A 183 -20.88 -10.44 -11.74
CA VAL A 183 -19.51 -10.45 -12.26
C VAL A 183 -18.71 -9.43 -11.47
N VAL A 184 -17.58 -9.84 -10.95
CA VAL A 184 -16.67 -8.98 -10.18
C VAL A 184 -15.29 -9.06 -10.82
N HIS A 185 -14.76 -7.93 -11.24
CA HIS A 185 -13.41 -7.84 -11.76
C HIS A 185 -12.46 -7.34 -10.68
N LEU A 186 -11.44 -8.16 -10.40
CA LEU A 186 -10.37 -7.86 -9.47
C LEU A 186 -9.07 -7.67 -10.24
N GLY A 187 -8.37 -6.58 -10.03
CA GLY A 187 -7.13 -6.29 -10.74
C GLY A 187 -6.04 -5.70 -9.84
N ASN A 188 -4.81 -5.76 -10.34
CA ASN A 188 -3.64 -5.11 -9.73
C ASN A 188 -3.01 -4.05 -10.67
N GLY A 189 -3.74 -3.66 -11.72
CA GLY A 189 -3.28 -2.75 -12.76
C GLY A 189 -2.44 -3.41 -13.86
N MET A 190 -2.02 -4.67 -13.71
CA MET A 190 -1.29 -5.46 -14.71
C MET A 190 -2.08 -6.69 -15.16
N GLU A 191 -2.78 -7.31 -14.23
CA GLU A 191 -3.54 -8.53 -14.43
C GLU A 191 -4.92 -8.38 -13.80
N GLU A 192 -5.88 -9.08 -14.36
CA GLU A 192 -7.25 -9.14 -13.86
C GLU A 192 -7.70 -10.58 -13.66
N TYR A 193 -8.57 -10.77 -12.68
CA TYR A 193 -9.33 -11.99 -12.45
C TYR A 193 -10.81 -11.64 -12.38
N THR A 194 -11.59 -12.43 -13.09
CA THR A 194 -13.05 -12.31 -13.08
C THR A 194 -13.65 -13.40 -12.21
N LEU A 195 -14.39 -13.00 -11.19
CA LEU A 195 -15.27 -13.86 -10.42
C LEU A 195 -16.69 -13.69 -10.96
N TYR A 196 -17.36 -14.79 -11.27
CA TYR A 196 -18.71 -14.70 -11.87
C TYR A 196 -19.62 -15.84 -11.45
N VAL A 197 -20.91 -15.55 -11.44
CA VAL A 197 -22.03 -16.47 -11.19
C VAL A 197 -22.85 -16.58 -12.47
N PRO A 198 -22.59 -17.56 -13.35
CA PRO A 198 -23.28 -17.67 -14.64
C PRO A 198 -24.71 -18.17 -14.53
N GLN A 199 -25.00 -18.93 -13.47
CA GLN A 199 -26.30 -19.54 -13.25
C GLN A 199 -26.83 -19.18 -11.86
N PRO A 200 -27.72 -18.21 -11.74
CA PRO A 200 -28.31 -17.76 -10.49
C PRO A 200 -28.93 -18.88 -9.65
N ILE A 201 -29.63 -19.82 -10.30
CA ILE A 201 -30.34 -20.92 -9.64
C ILE A 201 -29.39 -21.87 -8.88
N THR A 202 -28.17 -22.12 -9.42
CA THR A 202 -27.20 -22.99 -8.77
C THR A 202 -26.29 -22.24 -7.82
N GLY A 203 -26.18 -20.92 -7.97
CA GLY A 203 -25.29 -20.03 -7.20
C GLY A 203 -23.80 -20.42 -7.28
N ARG A 204 -23.41 -21.22 -8.31
CA ARG A 204 -22.03 -21.66 -8.46
C ARG A 204 -21.16 -20.51 -8.89
N VAL A 205 -20.09 -20.30 -8.13
CA VAL A 205 -19.09 -19.25 -8.37
C VAL A 205 -17.89 -19.82 -9.10
N TYR A 206 -17.48 -19.14 -10.14
CA TYR A 206 -16.29 -19.45 -10.92
C TYR A 206 -15.30 -18.30 -10.83
N VAL A 207 -14.02 -18.62 -10.97
CA VAL A 207 -12.93 -17.65 -11.05
C VAL A 207 -12.13 -17.96 -12.29
N SER A 208 -11.97 -16.96 -13.15
CA SER A 208 -11.18 -17.04 -14.37
C SER A 208 -10.10 -15.96 -14.40
N SER A 209 -8.99 -16.25 -15.04
CA SER A 209 -7.99 -15.24 -15.34
C SER A 209 -8.43 -14.38 -16.53
N GLY A 210 -8.15 -13.08 -16.47
CA GLY A 210 -8.53 -12.11 -17.47
C GLY A 210 -9.93 -11.52 -17.28
N HIS A 211 -10.24 -10.54 -18.11
CA HIS A 211 -11.52 -9.85 -18.12
C HIS A 211 -12.54 -10.67 -18.94
N LEU A 212 -13.65 -11.05 -18.29
CA LEU A 212 -14.75 -11.76 -18.93
C LEU A 212 -16.03 -10.92 -18.76
N ASP A 213 -16.50 -10.34 -19.84
CA ASP A 213 -17.86 -9.80 -19.91
C ASP A 213 -18.83 -10.95 -20.22
N LEU A 214 -19.61 -11.33 -19.23
CA LEU A 214 -20.77 -12.18 -19.48
C LEU A 214 -21.82 -11.25 -20.10
N GLY A 215 -21.86 -11.19 -21.43
CA GLY A 215 -22.87 -10.41 -22.14
C GLY A 215 -24.26 -10.72 -21.59
N ALA A 216 -25.12 -9.70 -21.50
CA ALA A 216 -26.48 -9.85 -21.05
C ALA A 216 -27.12 -11.06 -21.76
N PRO A 217 -27.81 -11.95 -21.05
CA PRO A 217 -28.56 -13.03 -21.70
C PRO A 217 -29.59 -12.37 -22.65
N GLY A 218 -29.39 -12.58 -23.96
CA GLY A 218 -30.32 -12.13 -25.01
C GLY A 218 -31.66 -12.86 -24.94
#